data_12e3832c1ddc7e19bc71955dc08c79d9
#
_entry.id   12e3832c1ddc7e19bc71955dc08c79d9
#
_cell.length_a   1.000
_cell.length_b   1.000
_cell.length_c   1.000
_cell.angle_alpha   90.00
_cell.angle_beta   90.00
_cell.angle_gamma   90.00
#
_symmetry.space_group_name_H-M   'P 1'
#
loop_
_entity.id
_entity.type
_entity.pdbx_description
1 polymer ?
#
loop_
_entity_poly.entity_id
_entity_poly.type
_entity_poly.pdbx_seq_one_letter_code
_entity_poly.pdbx_strand_id
1 'polypeptide(L)'
;MENKPLSLLELNSLVRRSITSCLPDEYWVQAELSDVRVNYSGHCYLEFVQKDATGNALLAKARGIIWANVFTRLRSYFERETGQAFVSGLKVLVKVTVDFHELYGYSLTVVNIDPTYTLGDMVRRRKEILRQLDEEGILTLNKELKLPVLTQRIAVISSATAAGYGDFCNQLLHNSFGFVFYPRLFQAIMQGEQVEQSIIQALDRINSTRDNWDVVVIIRGGGATSDLSGFDTYDLAANCAQFPLCLLYTSPS
;
A
#
# COMPACT_ATOMS: atom_id res chain seq x y z
N MET A 1 -14.61 -52.54 16.13
CA MET A 1 -15.64 -51.74 15.44
C MET A 1 -15.25 -51.64 13.99
N GLU A 2 -15.95 -52.31 13.08
CA GLU A 2 -15.68 -52.15 11.65
C GLU A 2 -16.01 -50.70 11.23
N ASN A 3 -14.98 -49.94 10.88
CA ASN A 3 -15.18 -48.62 10.36
C ASN A 3 -15.79 -48.72 8.96
N LYS A 4 -17.12 -48.53 8.86
CA LYS A 4 -17.79 -48.42 7.56
C LYS A 4 -17.15 -47.27 6.76
N PRO A 5 -16.74 -47.52 5.50
CA PRO A 5 -16.14 -46.47 4.69
C PRO A 5 -17.13 -45.33 4.49
N LEU A 6 -16.63 -44.09 4.71
CA LEU A 6 -17.41 -42.86 4.50
C LEU A 6 -17.19 -42.37 3.07
N SER A 7 -18.22 -41.80 2.48
CA SER A 7 -18.06 -40.97 1.30
C SER A 7 -17.35 -39.63 1.64
N LEU A 8 -16.76 -39.00 0.66
CA LEU A 8 -16.10 -37.68 0.85
C LEU A 8 -17.06 -36.62 1.39
N LEU A 9 -18.32 -36.63 0.94
CA LEU A 9 -19.37 -35.74 1.43
C LEU A 9 -19.67 -35.98 2.91
N GLU A 10 -19.80 -37.26 3.32
CA GLU A 10 -20.05 -37.61 4.73
C GLU A 10 -18.88 -37.16 5.62
N LEU A 11 -17.63 -37.36 5.18
CA LEU A 11 -16.45 -36.90 5.91
C LEU A 11 -16.44 -35.38 6.02
N ASN A 12 -16.63 -34.65 4.92
CA ASN A 12 -16.64 -33.20 4.92
C ASN A 12 -17.78 -32.61 5.77
N SER A 13 -18.93 -33.27 5.80
CA SER A 13 -20.06 -32.92 6.67
C SER A 13 -19.75 -33.12 8.16
N LEU A 14 -18.96 -34.16 8.49
CA LEU A 14 -18.43 -34.34 9.86
C LEU A 14 -17.48 -33.24 10.23
N VAL A 15 -16.52 -32.89 9.36
CA VAL A 15 -15.58 -31.78 9.57
C VAL A 15 -16.34 -30.48 9.79
N ARG A 16 -17.33 -30.17 8.95
CA ARG A 16 -18.16 -28.98 9.10
C ARG A 16 -18.84 -28.92 10.47
N ARG A 17 -19.49 -29.99 10.87
CA ARG A 17 -20.15 -30.06 12.18
C ARG A 17 -19.18 -29.90 13.33
N SER A 18 -18.02 -30.53 13.25
CA SER A 18 -16.95 -30.37 14.26
C SER A 18 -16.47 -28.97 14.37
N ILE A 19 -16.16 -28.28 13.24
CA ILE A 19 -15.73 -26.89 13.22
C ILE A 19 -16.81 -25.99 13.81
N THR A 20 -18.08 -26.12 13.37
CA THR A 20 -19.18 -25.28 13.87
C THR A 20 -19.43 -25.50 15.38
N SER A 21 -19.22 -26.71 15.88
CA SER A 21 -19.38 -27.00 17.32
C SER A 21 -18.23 -26.53 18.18
N CYS A 22 -16.99 -26.61 17.65
CA CYS A 22 -15.78 -26.26 18.40
C CYS A 22 -15.41 -24.79 18.30
N LEU A 23 -15.82 -24.11 17.22
CA LEU A 23 -15.54 -22.71 16.95
C LEU A 23 -16.83 -21.93 16.63
N PRO A 24 -17.79 -21.87 17.58
CA PRO A 24 -19.10 -21.23 17.34
C PRO A 24 -19.05 -19.70 17.42
N ASP A 25 -17.97 -19.14 17.99
CA ASP A 25 -17.85 -17.72 18.30
C ASP A 25 -17.24 -16.92 17.15
N GLU A 26 -17.25 -15.62 17.30
CA GLU A 26 -16.50 -14.69 16.47
C GLU A 26 -15.11 -14.44 17.10
N TYR A 27 -14.08 -14.49 16.28
CA TYR A 27 -12.69 -14.37 16.72
C TYR A 27 -12.01 -13.15 16.09
N TRP A 28 -11.24 -12.40 16.89
CA TRP A 28 -10.34 -11.38 16.37
C TRP A 28 -9.06 -12.04 15.86
N VAL A 29 -8.75 -11.83 14.58
CA VAL A 29 -7.59 -12.41 13.90
C VAL A 29 -6.72 -11.29 13.34
N GLN A 30 -5.43 -11.37 13.66
CA GLN A 30 -4.38 -10.52 13.07
C GLN A 30 -3.81 -11.25 11.86
N ALA A 31 -3.81 -10.59 10.70
CA ALA A 31 -3.25 -11.15 9.48
C ALA A 31 -2.81 -10.05 8.52
N GLU A 32 -2.00 -10.42 7.53
CA GLU A 32 -1.70 -9.59 6.37
C GLU A 32 -2.62 -10.00 5.21
N LEU A 33 -3.16 -9.04 4.48
CA LEU A 33 -3.93 -9.27 3.26
C LEU A 33 -2.96 -9.50 2.10
N SER A 34 -2.81 -10.73 1.62
CA SER A 34 -1.98 -11.01 0.43
C SER A 34 -2.73 -10.82 -0.88
N ASP A 35 -4.07 -10.92 -0.84
CA ASP A 35 -4.92 -10.70 -2.00
C ASP A 35 -6.27 -10.11 -1.57
N VAL A 36 -6.80 -9.18 -2.38
CA VAL A 36 -8.11 -8.54 -2.18
C VAL A 36 -8.81 -8.42 -3.52
N ARG A 37 -9.89 -9.15 -3.72
CA ARG A 37 -10.66 -9.16 -4.97
C ARG A 37 -12.14 -8.96 -4.75
N VAL A 38 -12.72 -8.00 -5.44
CA VAL A 38 -14.17 -7.76 -5.42
C VAL A 38 -14.78 -8.33 -6.68
N ASN A 39 -15.80 -9.18 -6.52
CA ASN A 39 -16.54 -9.74 -7.66
C ASN A 39 -17.68 -8.83 -8.13
N TYR A 40 -18.32 -9.19 -9.24
CA TYR A 40 -19.47 -8.43 -9.79
C TYR A 40 -20.66 -8.31 -8.84
N SER A 41 -20.83 -9.27 -7.93
CA SER A 41 -21.90 -9.26 -6.93
C SER A 41 -21.56 -8.41 -5.70
N GLY A 42 -20.39 -7.76 -5.68
CA GLY A 42 -19.93 -6.92 -4.57
C GLY A 42 -19.33 -7.67 -3.39
N HIS A 43 -19.19 -9.01 -3.45
CA HIS A 43 -18.48 -9.76 -2.43
C HIS A 43 -16.99 -9.55 -2.56
N CYS A 44 -16.29 -9.35 -1.43
CA CYS A 44 -14.85 -9.24 -1.38
C CYS A 44 -14.24 -10.56 -0.93
N TYR A 45 -13.41 -11.15 -1.79
CA TYR A 45 -12.62 -12.34 -1.49
C TYR A 45 -11.23 -11.91 -1.05
N LEU A 46 -10.77 -12.53 0.02
CA LEU A 46 -9.52 -12.20 0.70
C LEU A 46 -8.62 -13.42 0.79
N GLU A 47 -7.35 -13.17 0.80
CA GLU A 47 -6.37 -14.14 1.23
C GLU A 47 -5.58 -13.58 2.42
N PHE A 48 -5.72 -14.23 3.57
CA PHE A 48 -4.99 -13.89 4.78
C PHE A 48 -3.71 -14.70 4.86
N VAL A 49 -2.62 -14.04 5.21
CA VAL A 49 -1.33 -14.66 5.46
C VAL A 49 -0.73 -14.18 6.77
N GLN A 50 0.06 -15.05 7.37
CA GLN A 50 0.94 -14.70 8.46
C GLN A 50 2.35 -15.12 8.07
N LYS A 51 3.29 -14.19 8.13
CA LYS A 51 4.72 -14.41 7.88
C LYS A 51 5.47 -14.49 9.21
N ASP A 52 6.66 -15.07 9.18
CA ASP A 52 7.59 -15.04 10.31
C ASP A 52 8.10 -13.61 10.59
N ALA A 53 8.85 -13.43 11.67
CA ALA A 53 9.41 -12.14 12.07
C ALA A 53 10.36 -11.54 11.03
N THR A 54 10.95 -12.37 10.17
CA THR A 54 11.85 -11.95 9.09
C THR A 54 11.12 -11.63 7.79
N GLY A 55 9.81 -11.96 7.69
CA GLY A 55 9.00 -11.78 6.50
C GLY A 55 9.24 -12.79 5.38
N ASN A 56 10.16 -13.75 5.58
CA ASN A 56 10.61 -14.66 4.53
C ASN A 56 9.82 -15.98 4.47
N ALA A 57 9.29 -16.47 5.60
CA ALA A 57 8.56 -17.72 5.65
C ALA A 57 7.07 -17.50 5.92
N LEU A 58 6.22 -18.17 5.14
CA LEU A 58 4.79 -18.20 5.35
C LEU A 58 4.46 -19.20 6.47
N LEU A 59 3.90 -18.70 7.58
CA LEU A 59 3.53 -19.51 8.74
C LEU A 59 2.09 -20.01 8.68
N ALA A 60 1.17 -19.20 8.16
CA ALA A 60 -0.23 -19.54 8.04
C ALA A 60 -0.87 -18.85 6.85
N LYS A 61 -1.92 -19.48 6.30
CA LYS A 61 -2.69 -18.96 5.19
C LYS A 61 -4.15 -19.38 5.33
N ALA A 62 -5.08 -18.47 5.07
CA ALA A 62 -6.51 -18.75 5.06
C ALA A 62 -7.20 -17.93 3.97
N ARG A 63 -8.28 -18.50 3.41
CA ARG A 63 -9.19 -17.74 2.54
C ARG A 63 -10.19 -16.99 3.39
N GLY A 64 -10.57 -15.79 2.94
CA GLY A 64 -11.60 -14.99 3.59
C GLY A 64 -12.64 -14.49 2.60
N ILE A 65 -13.81 -14.17 3.15
CA ILE A 65 -14.87 -13.51 2.41
C ILE A 65 -15.48 -12.41 3.26
N ILE A 66 -15.79 -11.27 2.62
CA ILE A 66 -16.68 -10.25 3.16
C ILE A 66 -17.90 -10.18 2.25
N TRP A 67 -19.07 -10.44 2.78
CA TRP A 67 -20.31 -10.36 2.01
C TRP A 67 -20.61 -8.94 1.59
N ALA A 68 -21.19 -8.72 0.41
CA ALA A 68 -21.38 -7.42 -0.21
C ALA A 68 -22.05 -6.37 0.69
N ASN A 69 -23.08 -6.77 1.45
CA ASN A 69 -23.79 -5.91 2.41
C ASN A 69 -22.90 -5.43 3.57
N VAL A 70 -21.93 -6.24 3.97
CA VAL A 70 -20.96 -5.94 5.02
C VAL A 70 -19.78 -5.17 4.43
N PHE A 71 -19.29 -5.60 3.25
CA PHE A 71 -18.08 -5.06 2.61
C PHE A 71 -18.20 -3.56 2.34
N THR A 72 -19.29 -3.08 1.73
CA THR A 72 -19.47 -1.67 1.43
C THR A 72 -19.34 -0.79 2.69
N ARG A 73 -19.93 -1.23 3.81
CA ARG A 73 -19.85 -0.52 5.09
C ARG A 73 -18.46 -0.60 5.71
N LEU A 74 -17.86 -1.79 5.75
CA LEU A 74 -16.54 -2.01 6.34
C LEU A 74 -15.45 -1.25 5.56
N ARG A 75 -15.52 -1.31 4.24
CA ARG A 75 -14.58 -0.59 3.38
C ARG A 75 -14.66 0.91 3.62
N SER A 76 -15.85 1.51 3.56
CA SER A 76 -16.02 2.95 3.79
C SER A 76 -15.59 3.38 5.19
N TYR A 77 -15.87 2.54 6.20
CA TYR A 77 -15.43 2.79 7.57
C TYR A 77 -13.90 2.73 7.67
N PHE A 78 -13.28 1.67 7.16
CA PHE A 78 -11.83 1.49 7.18
C PHE A 78 -11.09 2.61 6.46
N GLU A 79 -11.50 2.93 5.22
CA GLU A 79 -10.87 3.97 4.39
C GLU A 79 -11.01 5.37 5.02
N ARG A 80 -12.13 5.67 5.66
CA ARG A 80 -12.33 6.94 6.38
C ARG A 80 -11.42 7.05 7.60
N GLU A 81 -11.33 6.00 8.42
CA GLU A 81 -10.55 6.03 9.67
C GLU A 81 -9.04 5.95 9.42
N THR A 82 -8.61 5.18 8.43
CA THR A 82 -7.17 4.97 8.15
C THR A 82 -6.61 5.94 7.11
N GLY A 83 -7.47 6.55 6.28
CA GLY A 83 -7.04 7.28 5.09
C GLY A 83 -6.40 6.37 4.02
N GLN A 84 -6.53 5.04 4.11
CA GLN A 84 -5.93 4.05 3.22
C GLN A 84 -7.00 3.29 2.45
N ALA A 85 -6.74 2.97 1.19
CA ALA A 85 -7.58 2.03 0.45
C ALA A 85 -7.49 0.63 1.07
N PHE A 86 -8.60 -0.12 1.02
CA PHE A 86 -8.62 -1.50 1.48
C PHE A 86 -8.07 -2.42 0.38
N VAL A 87 -6.76 -2.64 0.40
CA VAL A 87 -5.98 -3.36 -0.63
C VAL A 87 -5.06 -4.42 -0.01
N SER A 88 -4.39 -5.21 -0.86
CA SER A 88 -3.32 -6.14 -0.46
C SER A 88 -2.15 -5.41 0.21
N GLY A 89 -1.35 -6.15 0.98
CA GLY A 89 -0.20 -5.65 1.74
C GLY A 89 -0.52 -5.03 3.11
N LEU A 90 -1.81 -4.85 3.44
CA LEU A 90 -2.22 -4.30 4.73
C LEU A 90 -2.20 -5.35 5.84
N LYS A 91 -1.65 -5.01 7.00
CA LYS A 91 -1.89 -5.75 8.22
C LYS A 91 -3.18 -5.28 8.87
N VAL A 92 -4.06 -6.22 9.11
CA VAL A 92 -5.41 -5.97 9.61
C VAL A 92 -5.70 -6.77 10.87
N LEU A 93 -6.56 -6.21 11.72
CA LEU A 93 -7.23 -6.93 12.78
C LEU A 93 -8.70 -7.05 12.40
N VAL A 94 -9.12 -8.24 12.04
CA VAL A 94 -10.48 -8.54 11.59
C VAL A 94 -11.20 -9.47 12.55
N LYS A 95 -12.48 -9.24 12.71
CA LYS A 95 -13.37 -10.15 13.44
C LYS A 95 -14.01 -11.10 12.46
N VAL A 96 -13.85 -12.40 12.68
CA VAL A 96 -14.25 -13.43 11.73
C VAL A 96 -15.06 -14.54 12.39
N THR A 97 -15.93 -15.17 11.63
CA THR A 97 -16.45 -16.51 11.92
C THR A 97 -15.66 -17.54 11.12
N VAL A 98 -15.57 -18.73 11.67
CA VAL A 98 -14.88 -19.86 11.03
C VAL A 98 -15.90 -20.74 10.33
N ASP A 99 -15.77 -20.85 9.01
CA ASP A 99 -16.67 -21.60 8.17
C ASP A 99 -15.97 -22.76 7.45
N PHE A 100 -16.70 -23.82 7.18
CA PHE A 100 -16.27 -24.92 6.33
C PHE A 100 -17.40 -25.30 5.38
N HIS A 101 -17.08 -25.28 4.09
CA HIS A 101 -18.00 -25.71 3.05
C HIS A 101 -17.53 -27.01 2.44
N GLU A 102 -18.44 -27.96 2.21
CA GLU A 102 -18.11 -29.31 1.75
C GLU A 102 -17.34 -29.34 0.41
N LEU A 103 -17.55 -28.32 -0.47
CA LEU A 103 -16.87 -28.20 -1.75
C LEU A 103 -15.63 -27.29 -1.69
N TYR A 104 -15.68 -26.22 -0.89
CA TYR A 104 -14.67 -25.16 -0.93
C TYR A 104 -13.69 -25.21 0.25
N GLY A 105 -13.99 -26.06 1.24
CA GLY A 105 -13.14 -26.24 2.42
C GLY A 105 -13.25 -25.13 3.44
N TYR A 106 -12.19 -24.92 4.19
CA TYR A 106 -12.05 -23.94 5.25
C TYR A 106 -11.97 -22.50 4.72
N SER A 107 -12.72 -21.61 5.34
CA SER A 107 -12.68 -20.18 5.06
C SER A 107 -13.09 -19.36 6.28
N LEU A 108 -12.75 -18.07 6.27
CA LEU A 108 -13.11 -17.10 7.29
C LEU A 108 -14.12 -16.11 6.72
N THR A 109 -15.26 -15.92 7.39
CA THR A 109 -16.21 -14.87 7.04
C THR A 109 -15.95 -13.65 7.93
N VAL A 110 -15.55 -12.52 7.33
CA VAL A 110 -15.28 -11.28 8.06
C VAL A 110 -16.57 -10.57 8.40
N VAL A 111 -16.76 -10.26 9.68
CA VAL A 111 -17.93 -9.55 10.21
C VAL A 111 -17.61 -8.14 10.68
N ASN A 112 -16.34 -7.87 11.06
CA ASN A 112 -15.89 -6.54 11.49
C ASN A 112 -14.39 -6.35 11.26
N ILE A 113 -13.92 -5.11 11.36
CA ILE A 113 -12.51 -4.72 11.26
C ILE A 113 -12.18 -3.65 12.28
N ASP A 114 -10.97 -3.69 12.84
CA ASP A 114 -10.43 -2.63 13.69
C ASP A 114 -9.36 -1.83 12.93
N PRO A 115 -9.67 -0.61 12.47
CA PRO A 115 -8.72 0.24 11.75
C PRO A 115 -7.53 0.69 12.58
N THR A 116 -7.69 0.76 13.92
CA THR A 116 -6.63 1.28 14.81
C THR A 116 -5.40 0.38 14.81
N TYR A 117 -5.59 -0.92 14.62
CA TYR A 117 -4.49 -1.87 14.46
C TYR A 117 -3.63 -1.57 13.23
N THR A 118 -4.27 -1.32 12.09
CA THR A 118 -3.58 -0.98 10.83
C THR A 118 -2.82 0.34 10.97
N LEU A 119 -3.44 1.36 11.55
CA LEU A 119 -2.79 2.65 11.82
C LEU A 119 -1.57 2.49 12.74
N GLY A 120 -1.68 1.67 13.78
CA GLY A 120 -0.56 1.37 14.68
C GLY A 120 0.60 0.67 13.97
N ASP A 121 0.33 -0.27 13.06
CA ASP A 121 1.36 -0.92 12.24
C ASP A 121 2.05 0.05 11.29
N MET A 122 1.31 0.94 10.63
CA MET A 122 1.86 1.96 9.74
C MET A 122 2.79 2.92 10.48
N VAL A 123 2.37 3.43 11.65
CA VAL A 123 3.21 4.31 12.48
C VAL A 123 4.48 3.60 12.92
N ARG A 124 4.39 2.32 13.30
CA ARG A 124 5.55 1.52 13.70
C ARG A 124 6.51 1.31 12.54
N ARG A 125 6.03 0.95 11.35
CA ARG A 125 6.86 0.78 10.14
C ARG A 125 7.58 2.08 9.78
N ARG A 126 6.86 3.21 9.79
CA ARG A 126 7.46 4.52 9.50
C ARG A 126 8.55 4.89 10.51
N LYS A 127 8.33 4.65 11.80
CA LYS A 127 9.37 4.88 12.82
C LYS A 127 10.60 4.01 12.60
N GLU A 128 10.40 2.75 12.21
CA GLU A 128 11.50 1.82 11.94
C GLU A 128 12.32 2.27 10.72
N ILE A 129 11.65 2.68 9.62
CA ILE A 129 12.32 3.23 8.44
C ILE A 129 13.14 4.47 8.81
N LEU A 130 12.54 5.41 9.55
CA LEU A 130 13.25 6.62 9.98
C LEU A 130 14.46 6.30 10.87
N ARG A 131 14.32 5.34 11.81
CA ARG A 131 15.42 4.89 12.66
C ARG A 131 16.55 4.31 11.84
N GLN A 132 16.24 3.43 10.88
CA GLN A 132 17.24 2.81 10.02
C GLN A 132 17.97 3.83 9.16
N LEU A 133 17.27 4.77 8.53
CA LEU A 133 17.88 5.86 7.74
C LEU A 133 18.78 6.76 8.60
N ASP A 134 18.42 6.99 9.86
CA ASP A 134 19.21 7.79 10.80
C ASP A 134 20.47 7.03 11.24
N GLU A 135 20.37 5.75 11.58
CA GLU A 135 21.50 4.89 11.93
C GLU A 135 22.52 4.74 10.79
N GLU A 136 22.05 4.76 9.54
CA GLU A 136 22.88 4.75 8.35
C GLU A 136 23.44 6.14 8.01
N GLY A 137 22.99 7.20 8.69
CA GLY A 137 23.45 8.57 8.49
C GLY A 137 23.00 9.20 7.17
N ILE A 138 21.93 8.65 6.53
CA ILE A 138 21.46 9.13 5.24
C ILE A 138 20.19 9.98 5.32
N LEU A 139 19.51 10.00 6.47
CA LEU A 139 18.19 10.64 6.64
C LEU A 139 18.12 12.11 6.19
N THR A 140 19.22 12.86 6.32
CA THR A 140 19.26 14.30 6.05
C THR A 140 20.07 14.67 4.81
N LEU A 141 20.73 13.75 4.14
CA LEU A 141 21.68 14.05 3.06
C LEU A 141 21.08 14.93 1.95
N ASN A 142 19.88 14.61 1.46
CA ASN A 142 19.24 15.42 0.43
C ASN A 142 18.80 16.80 0.94
N LYS A 143 18.47 16.94 2.24
CA LYS A 143 18.10 18.23 2.85
C LYS A 143 19.29 19.21 2.95
N GLU A 144 20.52 18.68 2.92
CA GLU A 144 21.75 19.49 2.97
C GLU A 144 22.10 20.08 1.60
N LEU A 145 21.49 19.54 0.53
CA LEU A 145 21.67 20.06 -0.82
C LEU A 145 20.97 21.40 -0.98
N LYS A 146 21.69 22.37 -1.55
CA LYS A 146 21.13 23.70 -1.84
C LYS A 146 20.54 23.72 -3.24
N LEU A 147 19.36 24.34 -3.37
CA LEU A 147 18.84 24.69 -4.69
C LEU A 147 19.80 25.64 -5.42
N PRO A 148 20.08 25.43 -6.70
CA PRO A 148 20.83 26.39 -7.50
C PRO A 148 20.12 27.75 -7.53
N VAL A 149 20.89 28.83 -7.54
CA VAL A 149 20.35 30.19 -7.58
C VAL A 149 19.45 30.42 -8.80
N LEU A 150 19.80 29.80 -9.93
CA LEU A 150 19.03 29.80 -11.17
C LEU A 150 18.51 28.40 -11.45
N THR A 151 17.41 28.04 -10.81
CA THR A 151 16.73 26.77 -11.02
C THR A 151 15.76 26.91 -12.19
N GLN A 152 16.08 26.36 -13.36
CA GLN A 152 15.24 26.41 -14.56
C GLN A 152 14.90 25.04 -15.12
N ARG A 153 15.84 24.08 -15.07
CA ARG A 153 15.68 22.73 -15.64
C ARG A 153 15.15 21.80 -14.57
N ILE A 154 13.86 21.48 -14.67
CA ILE A 154 13.13 20.76 -13.63
C ILE A 154 12.79 19.36 -14.13
N ALA A 155 13.36 18.33 -13.51
CA ALA A 155 12.93 16.95 -13.73
C ALA A 155 11.70 16.67 -12.85
N VAL A 156 10.57 16.32 -13.45
CA VAL A 156 9.32 16.07 -12.72
C VAL A 156 8.98 14.57 -12.79
N ILE A 157 8.90 13.92 -11.64
CA ILE A 157 8.40 12.56 -11.52
C ILE A 157 6.92 12.61 -11.19
N SER A 158 6.08 12.14 -12.09
CA SER A 158 4.62 12.13 -11.91
C SER A 158 3.94 11.17 -12.91
N SER A 159 2.63 11.00 -12.77
CA SER A 159 1.80 10.43 -13.83
C SER A 159 1.46 11.50 -14.86
N ALA A 160 1.46 11.15 -16.15
CA ALA A 160 1.08 12.06 -17.23
C ALA A 160 -0.36 12.60 -17.10
N THR A 161 -1.24 11.84 -16.44
CA THR A 161 -2.65 12.18 -16.23
C THR A 161 -2.93 12.82 -14.87
N ALA A 162 -1.88 13.07 -14.05
CA ALA A 162 -2.05 13.66 -12.74
C ALA A 162 -2.43 15.14 -12.85
N ALA A 163 -3.55 15.53 -12.25
CA ALA A 163 -4.01 16.92 -12.22
C ALA A 163 -2.94 17.84 -11.62
N GLY A 164 -2.31 17.43 -10.50
CA GLY A 164 -1.23 18.20 -9.86
C GLY A 164 -0.02 18.45 -10.76
N TYR A 165 0.31 17.54 -11.68
CA TYR A 165 1.35 17.78 -12.67
C TYR A 165 0.93 18.87 -13.67
N GLY A 166 -0.31 18.81 -14.16
CA GLY A 166 -0.86 19.83 -15.05
C GLY A 166 -0.88 21.22 -14.41
N ASP A 167 -1.37 21.31 -13.17
CA ASP A 167 -1.41 22.55 -12.39
C ASP A 167 -0.02 23.12 -12.13
N PHE A 168 0.94 22.27 -11.76
CA PHE A 168 2.33 22.67 -11.56
C PHE A 168 2.95 23.25 -12.83
N CYS A 169 2.81 22.57 -13.97
CA CYS A 169 3.31 23.07 -15.25
C CYS A 169 2.63 24.39 -15.65
N ASN A 170 1.32 24.51 -15.46
CA ASN A 170 0.58 25.71 -15.77
C ASN A 170 1.06 26.90 -14.96
N GLN A 171 1.29 26.74 -13.64
CA GLN A 171 1.84 27.80 -12.78
C GLN A 171 3.25 28.20 -13.17
N LEU A 172 4.11 27.26 -13.55
CA LEU A 172 5.46 27.56 -14.00
C LEU A 172 5.46 28.33 -15.32
N LEU A 173 4.62 27.95 -16.28
CA LEU A 173 4.58 28.55 -17.60
C LEU A 173 3.88 29.91 -17.62
N HIS A 174 2.95 30.16 -16.70
CA HIS A 174 2.17 31.38 -16.62
C HIS A 174 2.50 32.20 -15.37
N ASN A 175 3.77 32.12 -14.87
CA ASN A 175 4.18 32.91 -13.71
C ASN A 175 4.19 34.41 -14.01
N SER A 176 3.76 35.23 -13.04
CA SER A 176 3.68 36.67 -13.17
C SER A 176 5.02 37.39 -13.15
N PHE A 177 6.10 36.67 -12.88
CA PHE A 177 7.46 37.25 -12.73
C PHE A 177 8.28 37.19 -14.02
N GLY A 178 7.77 36.54 -15.08
CA GLY A 178 8.47 36.40 -16.36
C GLY A 178 9.65 35.42 -16.33
N PHE A 179 9.72 34.56 -15.32
CA PHE A 179 10.73 33.50 -15.28
C PHE A 179 10.41 32.40 -16.30
N VAL A 180 11.47 31.86 -16.92
CA VAL A 180 11.36 30.75 -17.86
C VAL A 180 11.83 29.45 -17.21
N PHE A 181 10.97 28.44 -17.23
CA PHE A 181 11.26 27.12 -16.70
C PHE A 181 11.13 26.04 -17.78
N TYR A 182 11.92 24.97 -17.66
CA TYR A 182 11.96 23.85 -18.58
C TYR A 182 11.61 22.55 -17.82
N PRO A 183 10.33 22.33 -17.47
CA PRO A 183 9.91 21.09 -16.83
C PRO A 183 9.89 19.93 -17.82
N ARG A 184 10.43 18.77 -17.42
CA ARG A 184 10.37 17.53 -18.19
C ARG A 184 9.80 16.43 -17.34
N LEU A 185 8.78 15.74 -17.86
CA LEU A 185 8.14 14.60 -17.20
C LEU A 185 8.99 13.34 -17.32
N PHE A 186 9.26 12.73 -16.18
CA PHE A 186 9.71 11.36 -16.02
C PHE A 186 8.54 10.56 -15.48
N GLN A 187 7.83 9.92 -16.39
CA GLN A 187 6.59 9.22 -16.05
C GLN A 187 6.84 8.09 -15.06
N ALA A 188 6.03 8.05 -13.99
CA ALA A 188 6.01 7.02 -12.98
C ALA A 188 4.57 6.68 -12.56
N ILE A 189 4.41 5.47 -12.01
CA ILE A 189 3.16 5.03 -11.39
C ILE A 189 3.09 5.66 -10.00
N MET A 190 1.97 6.34 -9.70
CA MET A 190 1.81 7.13 -8.47
C MET A 190 0.78 6.52 -7.51
N GLN A 191 0.28 5.31 -7.79
CA GLN A 191 -0.70 4.60 -6.96
C GLN A 191 -0.50 3.09 -7.05
N GLY A 192 -0.79 2.38 -5.95
CA GLY A 192 -0.69 0.91 -5.88
C GLY A 192 0.72 0.39 -5.59
N GLU A 193 0.89 -0.91 -5.68
CA GLU A 193 2.10 -1.63 -5.26
C GLU A 193 3.36 -1.31 -6.07
N GLN A 194 3.21 -0.79 -7.28
CA GLN A 194 4.34 -0.52 -8.18
C GLN A 194 4.92 0.90 -8.02
N VAL A 195 4.42 1.70 -7.08
CA VAL A 195 4.86 3.10 -6.85
C VAL A 195 6.35 3.17 -6.57
N GLU A 196 6.82 2.42 -5.58
CA GLU A 196 8.23 2.39 -5.17
C GLU A 196 9.15 2.14 -6.35
N GLN A 197 8.99 1.00 -7.01
CA GLN A 197 9.86 0.59 -8.10
C GLN A 197 9.80 1.56 -9.29
N SER A 198 8.62 2.09 -9.60
CA SER A 198 8.43 3.01 -10.72
C SER A 198 9.10 4.36 -10.46
N ILE A 199 9.07 4.87 -9.23
CA ILE A 199 9.75 6.12 -8.86
C ILE A 199 11.27 5.92 -8.82
N ILE A 200 11.76 4.82 -8.26
CA ILE A 200 13.20 4.50 -8.26
C ILE A 200 13.73 4.43 -9.69
N GLN A 201 13.04 3.75 -10.61
CA GLN A 201 13.42 3.74 -12.02
C GLN A 201 13.40 5.12 -12.69
N ALA A 202 12.49 6.00 -12.26
CA ALA A 202 12.47 7.38 -12.74
C ALA A 202 13.67 8.18 -12.21
N LEU A 203 14.03 8.01 -10.93
CA LEU A 203 15.22 8.57 -10.31
C LEU A 203 16.50 8.11 -11.03
N ASP A 204 16.63 6.82 -11.36
CA ASP A 204 17.76 6.28 -12.09
C ASP A 204 17.93 6.91 -13.49
N ARG A 205 16.80 7.08 -14.22
CA ARG A 205 16.80 7.79 -15.52
C ARG A 205 17.22 9.24 -15.41
N ILE A 206 16.82 9.94 -14.35
CA ILE A 206 17.24 11.31 -14.08
C ILE A 206 18.73 11.33 -13.74
N ASN A 207 19.18 10.43 -12.87
CA ASN A 207 20.57 10.33 -12.45
C ASN A 207 21.52 10.07 -13.62
N SER A 208 21.13 9.25 -14.60
CA SER A 208 21.93 9.00 -15.81
C SER A 208 22.16 10.26 -16.68
N THR A 209 21.35 11.30 -16.49
CA THR A 209 21.42 12.58 -17.19
C THR A 209 21.44 13.77 -16.23
N ARG A 210 21.99 13.58 -15.02
CA ARG A 210 21.88 14.51 -13.89
C ARG A 210 22.36 15.94 -14.21
N ASP A 211 23.38 16.08 -15.05
CA ASP A 211 23.97 17.37 -15.44
C ASP A 211 22.99 18.25 -16.26
N ASN A 212 21.90 17.66 -16.75
CA ASN A 212 20.83 18.37 -17.46
C ASN A 212 19.76 18.95 -16.55
N TRP A 213 19.83 18.71 -15.24
CA TRP A 213 18.77 19.06 -14.29
C TRP A 213 19.29 19.88 -13.13
N ASP A 214 18.50 20.85 -12.70
CA ASP A 214 18.80 21.71 -11.55
C ASP A 214 18.11 21.22 -10.27
N VAL A 215 16.93 20.57 -10.43
CA VAL A 215 16.11 20.08 -9.32
C VAL A 215 15.24 18.93 -9.79
N VAL A 216 14.90 18.04 -8.87
CA VAL A 216 13.89 16.99 -9.07
C VAL A 216 12.65 17.33 -8.24
N VAL A 217 11.47 17.18 -8.84
CA VAL A 217 10.19 17.37 -8.15
C VAL A 217 9.37 16.10 -8.32
N ILE A 218 8.93 15.52 -7.20
CA ILE A 218 7.98 14.39 -7.21
C ILE A 218 6.59 14.94 -6.92
N ILE A 219 5.68 14.80 -7.90
CA ILE A 219 4.31 15.29 -7.78
C ILE A 219 3.37 14.10 -7.78
N ARG A 220 2.72 13.86 -6.66
CA ARG A 220 1.62 12.91 -6.56
C ARG A 220 0.37 13.52 -7.18
N GLY A 221 -0.37 12.73 -7.96
CA GLY A 221 -1.68 13.12 -8.47
C GLY A 221 -2.71 13.29 -7.35
N GLY A 222 -3.62 14.24 -7.52
CA GLY A 222 -4.80 14.36 -6.66
C GLY A 222 -5.73 13.15 -6.90
N GLY A 223 -5.78 12.27 -5.96
CA GLY A 223 -6.73 11.16 -5.86
C GLY A 223 -7.17 11.05 -4.42
N ALA A 224 -8.21 10.27 -4.14
CA ALA A 224 -8.64 10.02 -2.77
C ALA A 224 -7.42 9.78 -1.86
N THR A 225 -7.44 10.35 -0.69
CA THR A 225 -6.35 10.43 0.31
C THR A 225 -5.71 9.10 0.72
N SER A 226 -6.06 8.02 0.04
CA SER A 226 -6.05 6.68 0.58
C SER A 226 -4.86 5.82 0.24
N ASP A 227 -3.97 6.18 -0.67
CA ASP A 227 -2.86 5.27 -0.99
C ASP A 227 -1.50 5.96 -0.95
N LEU A 228 -1.00 6.14 0.27
CA LEU A 228 0.38 6.57 0.55
C LEU A 228 1.31 5.39 0.86
N SER A 229 0.77 4.18 0.98
CA SER A 229 1.54 2.99 1.40
C SER A 229 2.72 2.69 0.48
N GLY A 230 2.56 2.89 -0.82
CA GLY A 230 3.64 2.73 -1.79
C GLY A 230 4.77 3.76 -1.68
N PHE A 231 4.58 4.84 -0.91
CA PHE A 231 5.62 5.85 -0.64
C PHE A 231 6.32 5.61 0.71
N ASP A 232 5.70 4.90 1.64
CA ASP A 232 6.23 4.63 2.98
C ASP A 232 7.07 3.34 2.98
N THR A 233 8.12 3.31 2.16
CA THR A 233 9.06 2.19 2.04
C THR A 233 10.49 2.65 2.27
N TYR A 234 11.32 1.74 2.79
CA TYR A 234 12.73 2.03 3.07
C TYR A 234 13.49 2.33 1.77
N ASP A 235 13.32 1.50 0.73
CA ASP A 235 14.09 1.62 -0.52
C ASP A 235 13.83 2.95 -1.22
N LEU A 236 12.55 3.37 -1.30
CA LEU A 236 12.23 4.68 -1.89
C LEU A 236 12.77 5.83 -1.05
N ALA A 237 12.63 5.76 0.28
CA ALA A 237 13.13 6.79 1.18
C ALA A 237 14.66 6.92 1.11
N ALA A 238 15.39 5.80 1.09
CA ALA A 238 16.84 5.77 0.96
C ALA A 238 17.32 6.33 -0.39
N ASN A 239 16.67 5.95 -1.50
CA ASN A 239 16.97 6.50 -2.82
C ASN A 239 16.73 8.00 -2.89
N CYS A 240 15.63 8.49 -2.31
CA CYS A 240 15.35 9.93 -2.23
C CYS A 240 16.36 10.67 -1.36
N ALA A 241 16.71 10.11 -0.18
CA ALA A 241 17.61 10.73 0.77
C ALA A 241 19.05 10.87 0.23
N GLN A 242 19.50 9.91 -0.56
CA GLN A 242 20.83 9.86 -1.17
C GLN A 242 20.89 10.44 -2.58
N PHE A 243 19.78 10.94 -3.12
CA PHE A 243 19.76 11.45 -4.49
C PHE A 243 20.66 12.68 -4.64
N PRO A 244 21.51 12.76 -5.69
CA PRO A 244 22.56 13.80 -5.79
C PRO A 244 22.04 15.17 -6.21
N LEU A 245 20.77 15.32 -6.60
CA LEU A 245 20.11 16.59 -6.85
C LEU A 245 19.11 16.90 -5.75
N CYS A 246 18.93 18.20 -5.46
CA CYS A 246 17.89 18.62 -4.52
C CYS A 246 16.52 18.08 -4.97
N LEU A 247 15.82 17.40 -4.06
CA LEU A 247 14.56 16.75 -4.33
C LEU A 247 13.44 17.45 -3.55
N LEU A 248 12.42 17.91 -4.26
CA LEU A 248 11.22 18.50 -3.68
C LEU A 248 10.07 17.52 -3.81
N TYR A 249 9.40 17.27 -2.71
CA TYR A 249 8.18 16.48 -2.68
C TYR A 249 7.00 17.38 -2.37
N THR A 250 5.94 17.29 -3.18
CA THR A 250 4.69 18.01 -2.92
C THR A 250 3.52 17.03 -2.98
N SER A 251 2.68 17.09 -1.95
CA SER A 251 1.37 16.48 -1.95
C SER A 251 0.35 17.61 -2.04
N PRO A 252 -0.61 17.57 -2.95
CA PRO A 252 -1.71 18.52 -2.89
C PRO A 252 -2.45 18.33 -1.56
N SER A 253 -2.47 19.40 -0.77
CA SER A 253 -3.25 19.51 0.47
C SER A 253 -4.72 19.67 0.15
#